data_ec23986c4ef01e25164cf567507c33d9
#
_entry.id   ec23986c4ef01e25164cf567507c33d9
#
_cell.length_a   1.000
_cell.length_b   1.000
_cell.length_c   1.000
_cell.angle_alpha   90.00
_cell.angle_beta   90.00
_cell.angle_gamma   90.00
#
_symmetry.space_group_name_H-M   'P 1'
#
loop_
_entity.id
_entity.type
_entity.pdbx_description
1 polymer ?
#
loop_
_entity_poly.entity_id
_entity_poly.type
_entity_poly.pdbx_seq_one_letter_code
_entity_poly.pdbx_strand_id
1 'polypeptide(L)'
;MNAKMADELYCLRENHYGSFADLLYDVSNETSVKKNQMRILIELDYFEEFGDANTLLKQYELFNSLSERKSLKKTELESIGVTLEEASPYMASVTEKLLNNMDMESFLRNLLSKIKANPRSLKETITAQVEYLGYISIKDDRYKGMAAVVEVDTKYSPKLKLYSLKNGTTLDCKIDKKTFNKQKLEKGDILRIAETKSKPKVKKNEDGDWVTVPGTKELWITKYFILNNM
;
A
#
# COMPACT_ATOMS: atom_id res chain seq x y z
N MET A 1 -9.91 5.07 -13.56
CA MET A 1 -9.31 5.10 -14.92
C MET A 1 -10.43 4.88 -15.91
N ASN A 2 -10.45 5.56 -17.06
CA ASN A 2 -11.42 5.26 -18.13
C ASN A 2 -10.83 4.23 -19.11
N ALA A 3 -11.66 3.64 -19.98
CA ALA A 3 -11.24 2.59 -20.93
C ALA A 3 -10.05 3.05 -21.81
N LYS A 4 -10.10 4.27 -22.37
CA LYS A 4 -9.03 4.81 -23.21
C LYS A 4 -7.66 4.77 -22.52
N MET A 5 -7.58 5.26 -21.27
CA MET A 5 -6.32 5.26 -20.51
C MET A 5 -5.83 3.85 -20.17
N ALA A 6 -6.77 2.93 -19.93
CA ALA A 6 -6.42 1.52 -19.71
C ALA A 6 -5.86 0.88 -20.98
N ASP A 7 -6.45 1.18 -22.14
CA ASP A 7 -6.00 0.67 -23.44
C ASP A 7 -4.61 1.25 -23.78
N GLU A 8 -4.40 2.56 -23.58
CA GLU A 8 -3.11 3.21 -23.81
C GLU A 8 -2.01 2.55 -22.95
N LEU A 9 -2.26 2.36 -21.66
CA LEU A 9 -1.31 1.71 -20.77
C LEU A 9 -1.09 0.23 -21.14
N TYR A 10 -2.16 -0.46 -21.57
CA TYR A 10 -2.08 -1.85 -21.99
C TYR A 10 -1.25 -2.02 -23.28
N CYS A 11 -1.26 -1.04 -24.20
CA CYS A 11 -0.42 -1.08 -25.39
C CYS A 11 1.07 -1.04 -25.07
N LEU A 12 1.48 -0.42 -23.96
CA LEU A 12 2.88 -0.36 -23.54
C LEU A 12 3.44 -1.71 -23.06
N ARG A 13 2.60 -2.73 -22.81
CA ARG A 13 3.04 -4.07 -22.36
C ARG A 13 3.96 -4.78 -23.35
N GLU A 14 3.89 -4.44 -24.63
CA GLU A 14 4.74 -5.04 -25.67
C GLU A 14 6.18 -4.49 -25.65
N ASN A 15 6.39 -3.36 -24.98
CA ASN A 15 7.69 -2.77 -24.81
C ASN A 15 8.45 -3.50 -23.67
N HIS A 16 9.76 -3.69 -23.89
CA HIS A 16 10.64 -4.27 -22.86
C HIS A 16 11.36 -3.13 -22.14
N TYR A 17 10.99 -2.89 -20.89
CA TYR A 17 11.58 -1.84 -20.07
C TYR A 17 12.73 -2.36 -19.23
N GLY A 18 13.90 -1.74 -19.34
CA GLY A 18 15.07 -2.06 -18.52
C GLY A 18 14.97 -1.50 -17.09
N SER A 19 14.14 -0.48 -16.89
CA SER A 19 13.94 0.18 -15.61
C SER A 19 12.54 0.82 -15.50
N PHE A 20 12.13 1.12 -14.26
CA PHE A 20 10.89 1.88 -14.03
C PHE A 20 10.96 3.30 -14.63
N ALA A 21 12.15 3.91 -14.68
CA ALA A 21 12.34 5.21 -15.33
C ALA A 21 11.98 5.17 -16.82
N ASP A 22 12.34 4.10 -17.53
CA ASP A 22 12.00 3.93 -18.96
C ASP A 22 10.49 3.91 -19.16
N LEU A 23 9.78 3.11 -18.34
CA LEU A 23 8.32 3.07 -18.34
C LEU A 23 7.71 4.43 -18.04
N LEU A 24 8.24 5.18 -17.06
CA LEU A 24 7.71 6.51 -16.71
C LEU A 24 7.80 7.51 -17.86
N TYR A 25 8.88 7.48 -18.64
CA TYR A 25 9.00 8.33 -19.83
C TYR A 25 7.97 7.96 -20.89
N ASP A 26 7.77 6.69 -21.18
CA ASP A 26 6.77 6.25 -22.16
C ASP A 26 5.35 6.55 -21.69
N VAL A 27 5.03 6.29 -20.42
CA VAL A 27 3.72 6.66 -19.83
C VAL A 27 3.47 8.16 -19.96
N SER A 28 4.49 9.00 -19.70
CA SER A 28 4.35 10.45 -19.78
C SER A 28 4.15 10.96 -21.21
N ASN A 29 4.79 10.32 -22.20
CA ASN A 29 4.80 10.77 -23.59
C ASN A 29 3.67 10.15 -24.43
N GLU A 30 3.28 8.92 -24.14
CA GLU A 30 2.42 8.11 -25.02
C GLU A 30 1.03 7.87 -24.42
N THR A 31 0.79 8.24 -23.16
CA THR A 31 -0.50 7.99 -22.51
C THR A 31 -1.14 9.24 -21.92
N SER A 32 -2.45 9.17 -21.73
CA SER A 32 -3.22 10.21 -21.03
C SER A 32 -3.40 9.91 -19.51
N VAL A 33 -2.61 8.98 -18.96
CA VAL A 33 -2.66 8.58 -17.55
C VAL A 33 -2.23 9.76 -16.67
N LYS A 34 -3.12 10.14 -15.74
CA LYS A 34 -2.87 11.29 -14.85
C LYS A 34 -2.03 10.88 -13.63
N LYS A 35 -1.34 11.85 -13.02
CA LYS A 35 -0.46 11.65 -11.86
C LYS A 35 -1.11 10.83 -10.74
N ASN A 36 -2.35 11.15 -10.35
CA ASN A 36 -3.05 10.40 -9.30
C ASN A 36 -3.37 8.95 -9.69
N GLN A 37 -3.66 8.69 -10.97
CA GLN A 37 -3.96 7.35 -11.44
C GLN A 37 -2.71 6.47 -11.45
N MET A 38 -1.58 7.03 -11.92
CA MET A 38 -0.29 6.34 -11.86
C MET A 38 0.10 6.01 -10.41
N ARG A 39 -0.07 6.96 -9.48
CA ARG A 39 0.15 6.73 -8.05
C ARG A 39 -0.68 5.57 -7.52
N ILE A 40 -1.99 5.53 -7.82
CA ILE A 40 -2.88 4.45 -7.40
C ILE A 40 -2.42 3.09 -7.96
N LEU A 41 -2.00 3.03 -9.22
CA LEU A 41 -1.48 1.79 -9.82
C LEU A 41 -0.21 1.31 -9.11
N ILE A 42 0.70 2.22 -8.78
CA ILE A 42 1.90 1.89 -8.00
C ILE A 42 1.49 1.37 -6.60
N GLU A 43 0.56 2.06 -5.93
CA GLU A 43 0.08 1.66 -4.60
C GLU A 43 -0.69 0.33 -4.60
N LEU A 44 -1.19 -0.10 -5.74
CA LEU A 44 -1.83 -1.41 -5.94
C LEU A 44 -0.86 -2.49 -6.45
N ASP A 45 0.45 -2.23 -6.40
CA ASP A 45 1.51 -3.16 -6.84
C ASP A 45 1.40 -3.57 -8.33
N TYR A 46 0.79 -2.72 -9.19
CA TYR A 46 0.63 -3.01 -10.62
C TYR A 46 1.96 -3.12 -11.37
N PHE A 47 3.02 -2.53 -10.83
CA PHE A 47 4.37 -2.49 -11.40
C PHE A 47 5.39 -3.24 -10.53
N GLU A 48 4.96 -4.30 -9.84
CA GLU A 48 5.79 -5.08 -8.91
C GLU A 48 7.06 -5.66 -9.55
N GLU A 49 7.08 -5.87 -10.86
CA GLU A 49 8.26 -6.32 -11.61
C GLU A 49 9.43 -5.34 -11.56
N PHE A 50 9.19 -4.04 -11.32
CA PHE A 50 10.24 -3.02 -11.17
C PHE A 50 10.68 -2.80 -9.73
N GLY A 51 9.95 -3.29 -8.75
CA GLY A 51 10.26 -3.15 -7.34
C GLY A 51 9.03 -2.99 -6.46
N ASP A 52 9.27 -2.74 -5.17
CA ASP A 52 8.18 -2.52 -4.21
C ASP A 52 7.56 -1.12 -4.35
N ALA A 53 6.27 -1.02 -4.02
CA ALA A 53 5.49 0.20 -4.20
C ALA A 53 6.08 1.43 -3.49
N ASN A 54 6.66 1.29 -2.30
CA ASN A 54 7.24 2.43 -1.57
C ASN A 54 8.49 2.98 -2.28
N THR A 55 9.29 2.10 -2.89
CA THR A 55 10.44 2.49 -3.71
C THR A 55 9.98 3.17 -5.01
N LEU A 56 9.01 2.55 -5.70
CA LEU A 56 8.47 3.08 -6.95
C LEU A 56 7.75 4.43 -6.74
N LEU A 57 7.07 4.64 -5.62
CA LEU A 57 6.46 5.93 -5.27
C LEU A 57 7.52 7.03 -5.12
N LYS A 58 8.63 6.76 -4.45
CA LYS A 58 9.73 7.73 -4.35
C LYS A 58 10.33 8.05 -5.71
N GLN A 59 10.55 7.04 -6.55
CA GLN A 59 11.02 7.24 -7.92
C GLN A 59 10.05 8.09 -8.71
N TYR A 60 8.76 7.79 -8.61
CA TYR A 60 7.70 8.52 -9.29
C TYR A 60 7.57 9.99 -8.83
N GLU A 61 7.67 10.26 -7.53
CA GLU A 61 7.65 11.61 -6.97
C GLU A 61 8.83 12.45 -7.48
N LEU A 62 10.03 11.89 -7.50
CA LEU A 62 11.23 12.55 -8.06
C LEU A 62 11.07 12.79 -9.57
N PHE A 63 10.62 11.80 -10.32
CA PHE A 63 10.34 11.93 -11.75
C PHE A 63 9.38 13.09 -12.02
N ASN A 64 8.22 13.14 -11.35
CA ASN A 64 7.23 14.20 -11.52
C ASN A 64 7.74 15.58 -11.13
N SER A 65 8.68 15.67 -10.20
CA SER A 65 9.23 16.97 -9.76
C SER A 65 10.30 17.52 -10.69
N LEU A 66 10.98 16.67 -11.46
CA LEU A 66 12.19 17.03 -12.18
C LEU A 66 12.12 16.82 -13.69
N SER A 67 11.35 15.86 -14.22
CA SER A 67 11.42 15.40 -15.62
C SER A 67 11.23 16.50 -16.67
N GLU A 68 10.40 17.49 -16.41
CA GLU A 68 10.11 18.60 -17.33
C GLU A 68 11.10 19.77 -17.19
N ARG A 69 12.05 19.71 -16.26
CA ARG A 69 12.97 20.82 -15.97
C ARG A 69 14.19 20.78 -16.89
N LYS A 70 14.71 21.96 -17.21
CA LYS A 70 15.96 22.16 -17.94
C LYS A 70 17.09 22.68 -17.06
N SER A 71 16.79 23.03 -15.83
CA SER A 71 17.77 23.53 -14.84
C SER A 71 17.37 23.10 -13.44
N LEU A 72 18.34 23.03 -12.53
CA LEU A 72 18.15 22.63 -11.14
C LEU A 72 18.92 23.59 -10.24
N LYS A 73 18.33 24.01 -9.10
CA LYS A 73 19.03 24.79 -8.10
C LYS A 73 19.99 23.92 -7.31
N LYS A 74 21.13 24.46 -6.88
CA LYS A 74 22.07 23.73 -6.00
C LYS A 74 21.42 23.25 -4.71
N THR A 75 20.54 24.08 -4.12
CA THR A 75 19.77 23.72 -2.90
C THR A 75 18.78 22.58 -3.12
N GLU A 76 18.20 22.47 -4.33
CA GLU A 76 17.34 21.35 -4.68
C GLU A 76 18.14 20.07 -4.87
N LEU A 77 19.34 20.17 -5.49
CA LEU A 77 20.27 19.05 -5.64
C LEU A 77 20.67 18.47 -4.27
N GLU A 78 21.04 19.36 -3.33
CA GLU A 78 21.35 18.98 -1.94
C GLU A 78 20.16 18.31 -1.24
N SER A 79 18.94 18.83 -1.45
CA SER A 79 17.72 18.30 -0.82
C SER A 79 17.38 16.88 -1.26
N ILE A 80 17.78 16.48 -2.47
CA ILE A 80 17.63 15.10 -2.98
C ILE A 80 18.86 14.22 -2.69
N GLY A 81 19.84 14.76 -1.94
CA GLY A 81 21.03 14.01 -1.51
C GLY A 81 22.06 13.75 -2.60
N VAL A 82 22.08 14.56 -3.67
CA VAL A 82 23.02 14.46 -4.79
C VAL A 82 24.07 15.56 -4.68
N THR A 83 25.32 15.18 -4.90
CA THR A 83 26.45 16.15 -4.92
C THR A 83 26.57 16.82 -6.28
N LEU A 84 27.23 17.99 -6.31
CA LEU A 84 27.51 18.70 -7.56
C LEU A 84 28.39 17.86 -8.51
N GLU A 85 29.31 17.08 -7.96
CA GLU A 85 30.17 16.17 -8.71
C GLU A 85 29.38 15.07 -9.43
N GLU A 86 28.42 14.47 -8.73
CA GLU A 86 27.51 13.46 -9.32
C GLU A 86 26.59 14.03 -10.39
N ALA A 87 26.20 15.30 -10.30
CA ALA A 87 25.36 15.97 -11.29
C ALA A 87 26.15 16.52 -12.49
N SER A 88 27.46 16.72 -12.33
CA SER A 88 28.31 17.38 -13.35
C SER A 88 28.28 16.74 -14.73
N PRO A 89 28.18 15.41 -14.90
CA PRO A 89 28.13 14.78 -16.23
C PRO A 89 26.85 15.14 -17.03
N TYR A 90 25.81 15.62 -16.34
CA TYR A 90 24.49 15.86 -16.91
C TYR A 90 24.16 17.32 -17.12
N MET A 91 25.09 18.25 -16.93
CA MET A 91 24.86 19.68 -17.09
C MET A 91 25.83 20.30 -18.10
N ALA A 92 25.38 21.29 -18.85
CA ALA A 92 26.24 22.05 -19.76
C ALA A 92 27.04 23.16 -19.04
N SER A 93 26.45 23.77 -18.01
CA SER A 93 27.13 24.83 -17.23
C SER A 93 26.55 24.95 -15.82
N VAL A 94 27.36 25.49 -14.92
CA VAL A 94 26.96 25.78 -13.54
C VAL A 94 27.22 27.25 -13.23
N THR A 95 26.27 27.90 -12.58
CA THR A 95 26.40 29.22 -11.99
C THR A 95 26.50 29.11 -10.48
N GLU A 96 26.60 30.27 -9.78
CA GLU A 96 26.62 30.27 -8.32
C GLU A 96 25.43 29.50 -7.69
N LYS A 97 24.22 29.58 -8.31
CA LYS A 97 22.98 29.03 -7.73
C LYS A 97 22.33 27.94 -8.57
N LEU A 98 22.65 27.83 -9.87
CA LEU A 98 21.92 27.00 -10.84
C LEU A 98 22.87 26.11 -11.64
N LEU A 99 22.38 24.89 -11.91
CA LEU A 99 22.86 23.99 -12.94
C LEU A 99 21.97 24.21 -14.17
N ASN A 100 22.57 24.53 -15.31
CA ASN A 100 21.82 24.90 -16.52
C ASN A 100 21.99 23.86 -17.63
N ASN A 101 20.96 23.79 -18.49
CA ASN A 101 20.91 22.89 -19.64
C ASN A 101 21.26 21.45 -19.23
N MET A 102 20.53 20.95 -18.25
CA MET A 102 20.70 19.60 -17.78
C MET A 102 20.11 18.60 -18.78
N ASP A 103 20.84 17.53 -19.06
CA ASP A 103 20.29 16.29 -19.57
C ASP A 103 19.51 15.60 -18.45
N MET A 104 18.25 16.08 -18.26
CA MET A 104 17.42 15.64 -17.16
C MET A 104 17.02 14.17 -17.29
N GLU A 105 16.90 13.67 -18.51
CA GLU A 105 16.59 12.27 -18.75
C GLU A 105 17.68 11.33 -18.24
N SER A 106 18.92 11.53 -18.70
CA SER A 106 20.06 10.74 -18.26
C SER A 106 20.32 10.91 -16.75
N PHE A 107 20.16 12.13 -16.23
CA PHE A 107 20.28 12.41 -14.81
C PHE A 107 19.28 11.63 -13.98
N LEU A 108 17.98 11.66 -14.35
CA LEU A 108 16.93 10.95 -13.64
C LEU A 108 17.10 9.43 -13.72
N ARG A 109 17.43 8.88 -14.88
CA ARG A 109 17.72 7.43 -15.02
C ARG A 109 18.78 6.98 -14.02
N ASN A 110 19.86 7.75 -13.88
CA ASN A 110 20.91 7.46 -12.91
C ASN A 110 20.45 7.65 -11.46
N LEU A 111 19.75 8.75 -11.17
CA LEU A 111 19.26 9.06 -9.82
C LEU A 111 18.27 8.02 -9.33
N LEU A 112 17.26 7.67 -10.13
CA LEU A 112 16.21 6.73 -9.76
C LEU A 112 16.78 5.31 -9.54
N SER A 113 17.81 4.90 -10.29
CA SER A 113 18.47 3.60 -10.09
C SER A 113 19.19 3.47 -8.74
N LYS A 114 19.57 4.59 -8.11
CA LYS A 114 20.26 4.62 -6.81
C LYS A 114 19.32 4.64 -5.60
N ILE A 115 18.02 4.78 -5.81
CA ILE A 115 17.05 4.79 -4.71
C ILE A 115 17.05 3.42 -4.04
N LYS A 116 17.33 3.44 -2.73
CA LYS A 116 17.37 2.22 -1.92
C LYS A 116 15.97 1.64 -1.78
N ALA A 117 15.89 0.32 -1.85
CA ALA A 117 14.67 -0.42 -1.58
C ALA A 117 14.08 -0.05 -0.21
N ASN A 118 12.77 0.13 -0.18
CA ASN A 118 11.99 0.44 1.01
C ASN A 118 10.77 -0.47 1.04
N PRO A 119 10.94 -1.75 1.43
CA PRO A 119 9.89 -2.74 1.37
C PRO A 119 8.63 -2.29 2.08
N ARG A 120 7.49 -2.50 1.42
CA ARG A 120 6.19 -2.17 1.94
C ARG A 120 5.73 -3.22 2.95
N SER A 121 5.16 -2.78 4.07
CA SER A 121 4.56 -3.70 5.04
C SER A 121 3.24 -4.28 4.50
N LEU A 122 2.89 -5.48 4.97
CA LEU A 122 1.61 -6.12 4.64
C LEU A 122 0.40 -5.24 5.03
N LYS A 123 0.51 -4.48 6.13
CA LYS A 123 -0.52 -3.54 6.57
C LYS A 123 -0.73 -2.41 5.56
N GLU A 124 0.35 -1.83 5.02
CA GLU A 124 0.26 -0.78 4.01
C GLU A 124 -0.38 -1.30 2.72
N THR A 125 0.00 -2.51 2.26
CA THR A 125 -0.61 -3.14 1.09
C THR A 125 -2.11 -3.36 1.28
N ILE A 126 -2.53 -3.92 2.42
CA ILE A 126 -3.95 -4.11 2.74
C ILE A 126 -4.69 -2.79 2.81
N THR A 127 -4.08 -1.77 3.41
CA THR A 127 -4.71 -0.43 3.52
C THR A 127 -4.97 0.16 2.16
N ALA A 128 -4.01 0.10 1.23
CA ALA A 128 -4.19 0.58 -0.14
C ALA A 128 -5.27 -0.22 -0.89
N GLN A 129 -5.28 -1.55 -0.77
CA GLN A 129 -6.32 -2.36 -1.40
C GLN A 129 -7.72 -1.99 -0.89
N VAL A 130 -7.90 -1.81 0.41
CA VAL A 130 -9.20 -1.39 0.98
C VAL A 130 -9.57 0.02 0.53
N GLU A 131 -8.62 0.94 0.43
CA GLU A 131 -8.86 2.31 0.02
C GLU A 131 -9.27 2.40 -1.47
N TYR A 132 -8.53 1.76 -2.35
CA TYR A 132 -8.70 1.92 -3.79
C TYR A 132 -9.60 0.87 -4.45
N LEU A 133 -9.62 -0.36 -3.94
CA LEU A 133 -10.46 -1.45 -4.48
C LEU A 133 -11.73 -1.67 -3.67
N GLY A 134 -11.78 -1.22 -2.41
CA GLY A 134 -12.88 -1.50 -1.49
C GLY A 134 -12.88 -2.92 -0.90
N TYR A 135 -11.90 -3.74 -1.24
CA TYR A 135 -11.75 -5.10 -0.73
C TYR A 135 -10.28 -5.50 -0.62
N ILE A 136 -10.00 -6.61 0.08
CA ILE A 136 -8.67 -7.21 0.19
C ILE A 136 -8.59 -8.37 -0.80
N SER A 137 -7.58 -8.38 -1.68
CA SER A 137 -7.37 -9.43 -2.67
C SER A 137 -6.34 -10.49 -2.22
N ILE A 138 -5.57 -10.22 -1.19
CA ILE A 138 -4.49 -11.08 -0.71
C ILE A 138 -5.05 -12.43 -0.26
N LYS A 139 -4.55 -13.51 -0.86
CA LYS A 139 -4.88 -14.88 -0.51
C LYS A 139 -3.63 -15.74 -0.70
N ASP A 140 -2.99 -16.14 0.42
CA ASP A 140 -1.74 -16.89 0.38
C ASP A 140 -1.63 -17.83 1.59
N ASP A 141 -1.26 -19.07 1.35
CA ASP A 141 -1.08 -20.09 2.38
C ASP A 141 0.01 -19.76 3.41
N ARG A 142 0.98 -18.89 3.05
CA ARG A 142 2.00 -18.39 3.97
C ARG A 142 1.40 -17.65 5.17
N TYR A 143 0.23 -17.05 5.01
CA TYR A 143 -0.48 -16.31 6.06
C TYR A 143 -1.45 -17.17 6.88
N LYS A 144 -1.16 -18.47 7.04
CA LYS A 144 -1.97 -19.37 7.88
C LYS A 144 -2.12 -18.84 9.32
N GLY A 145 -3.36 -18.71 9.78
CA GLY A 145 -3.70 -18.19 11.11
C GLY A 145 -3.63 -16.66 11.23
N MET A 146 -3.40 -15.95 10.13
CA MET A 146 -3.40 -14.50 10.09
C MET A 146 -4.69 -13.96 9.48
N ALA A 147 -5.14 -12.82 9.99
CA ALA A 147 -6.31 -12.13 9.50
C ALA A 147 -6.12 -10.61 9.58
N ALA A 148 -6.70 -9.88 8.62
CA ALA A 148 -6.80 -8.44 8.66
C ALA A 148 -8.11 -8.00 9.32
N VAL A 149 -8.07 -6.95 10.14
CA VAL A 149 -9.25 -6.33 10.74
C VAL A 149 -9.94 -5.44 9.71
N VAL A 150 -11.11 -5.85 9.26
CA VAL A 150 -11.91 -5.09 8.28
C VAL A 150 -12.80 -4.06 8.99
N GLU A 151 -13.37 -4.44 10.13
CA GLU A 151 -14.29 -3.60 10.89
C GLU A 151 -14.17 -3.89 12.40
N VAL A 152 -14.33 -2.84 13.19
CA VAL A 152 -14.36 -2.91 14.67
C VAL A 152 -15.60 -2.17 15.17
N ASP A 153 -16.50 -2.88 15.84
CA ASP A 153 -17.66 -2.31 16.55
C ASP A 153 -17.45 -2.47 18.06
N THR A 154 -17.33 -1.34 18.76
CA THR A 154 -17.09 -1.30 20.22
C THR A 154 -18.31 -0.85 21.03
N LYS A 155 -19.47 -0.69 20.38
CA LYS A 155 -20.68 -0.15 21.03
C LYS A 155 -21.10 -0.95 22.28
N TYR A 156 -20.93 -2.27 22.25
CA TYR A 156 -21.21 -3.17 23.36
C TYR A 156 -19.99 -4.07 23.69
N SER A 157 -20.13 -5.40 23.51
CA SER A 157 -18.95 -6.27 23.46
C SER A 157 -18.26 -6.07 22.13
N PRO A 158 -16.93 -5.87 22.10
CA PRO A 158 -16.21 -5.65 20.86
C PRO A 158 -16.47 -6.77 19.85
N LYS A 159 -16.94 -6.38 18.68
CA LYS A 159 -17.14 -7.25 17.53
C LYS A 159 -16.15 -6.89 16.44
N LEU A 160 -15.59 -7.89 15.80
CA LEU A 160 -14.69 -7.73 14.68
C LEU A 160 -15.23 -8.43 13.47
N LYS A 161 -15.04 -7.80 12.33
CA LYS A 161 -15.09 -8.46 11.04
C LYS A 161 -13.65 -8.65 10.57
N LEU A 162 -13.23 -9.89 10.40
CA LEU A 162 -11.89 -10.28 10.02
C LEU A 162 -11.87 -10.85 8.60
N TYR A 163 -10.81 -10.56 7.87
CA TYR A 163 -10.52 -11.18 6.59
C TYR A 163 -9.35 -12.14 6.75
N SER A 164 -9.56 -13.41 6.48
CA SER A 164 -8.52 -14.45 6.52
C SER A 164 -7.56 -14.28 5.34
N LEU A 165 -6.29 -13.96 5.64
CA LEU A 165 -5.27 -13.78 4.61
C LEU A 165 -4.86 -15.10 3.93
N LYS A 166 -5.17 -16.24 4.54
CA LYS A 166 -4.91 -17.54 3.93
C LYS A 166 -5.90 -17.88 2.81
N ASN A 167 -7.19 -17.75 3.05
CA ASN A 167 -8.24 -18.29 2.17
C ASN A 167 -9.22 -17.25 1.64
N GLY A 168 -9.04 -15.98 1.96
CA GLY A 168 -9.87 -14.89 1.44
C GLY A 168 -11.30 -14.84 1.99
N THR A 169 -11.58 -15.53 3.10
CA THR A 169 -12.92 -15.54 3.70
C THR A 169 -13.06 -14.51 4.80
N THR A 170 -14.25 -13.92 4.94
CA THR A 170 -14.58 -13.06 6.06
C THR A 170 -15.18 -13.84 7.21
N LEU A 171 -14.91 -13.39 8.43
CA LEU A 171 -15.32 -14.02 9.67
C LEU A 171 -15.78 -12.96 10.66
N ASP A 172 -17.01 -13.10 11.17
CA ASP A 172 -17.51 -12.30 12.28
C ASP A 172 -17.14 -12.97 13.60
N CYS A 173 -16.53 -12.22 14.51
CA CYS A 173 -16.16 -12.73 15.82
C CYS A 173 -16.31 -11.66 16.90
N LYS A 174 -16.26 -12.10 18.15
CA LYS A 174 -16.28 -11.24 19.34
C LYS A 174 -14.98 -11.36 20.12
N ILE A 175 -14.67 -10.31 20.85
CA ILE A 175 -13.60 -10.32 21.87
C ILE A 175 -14.20 -9.86 23.18
N ASP A 176 -13.77 -10.45 24.32
CA ASP A 176 -14.18 -9.90 25.59
C ASP A 176 -13.52 -8.53 25.85
N LYS A 177 -14.24 -7.64 26.56
CA LYS A 177 -13.77 -6.27 26.84
C LYS A 177 -12.39 -6.21 27.50
N LYS A 178 -12.09 -7.17 28.40
CA LYS A 178 -10.82 -7.18 29.13
C LYS A 178 -9.67 -7.47 28.19
N THR A 179 -9.83 -8.43 27.29
CA THR A 179 -8.81 -8.77 26.25
C THR A 179 -8.64 -7.63 25.26
N PHE A 180 -9.74 -7.04 24.77
CA PHE A 180 -9.70 -5.91 23.85
C PHE A 180 -9.04 -4.66 24.45
N ASN A 181 -9.32 -4.34 25.72
CA ASN A 181 -8.76 -3.16 26.39
C ASN A 181 -7.26 -3.29 26.69
N LYS A 182 -6.71 -4.50 26.77
CA LYS A 182 -5.26 -4.70 26.92
C LYS A 182 -4.50 -4.33 25.67
N GLN A 183 -5.07 -4.60 24.51
CA GLN A 183 -4.48 -4.29 23.19
C GLN A 183 -5.62 -3.98 22.24
N LYS A 184 -5.91 -2.67 22.08
CA LYS A 184 -6.96 -2.20 21.18
C LYS A 184 -6.63 -2.54 19.74
N LEU A 185 -7.67 -2.80 18.97
CA LEU A 185 -7.61 -3.12 17.55
C LEU A 185 -8.26 -2.03 16.73
N GLU A 186 -7.66 -1.74 15.60
CA GLU A 186 -8.15 -0.79 14.63
C GLU A 186 -8.33 -1.45 13.26
N LYS A 187 -9.12 -0.84 12.41
CA LYS A 187 -9.26 -1.26 11.01
C LYS A 187 -7.89 -1.25 10.33
N GLY A 188 -7.56 -2.30 9.61
CA GLY A 188 -6.28 -2.49 8.94
C GLY A 188 -5.23 -3.23 9.76
N ASP A 189 -5.45 -3.46 11.06
CA ASP A 189 -4.50 -4.25 11.86
C ASP A 189 -4.42 -5.70 11.37
N ILE A 190 -3.21 -6.23 11.37
CA ILE A 190 -2.95 -7.64 11.06
C ILE A 190 -2.84 -8.43 12.35
N LEU A 191 -3.63 -9.48 12.46
CA LEU A 191 -3.68 -10.34 13.63
C LEU A 191 -3.17 -11.74 13.32
N ARG A 192 -2.40 -12.31 14.27
CA ARG A 192 -2.29 -13.75 14.42
C ARG A 192 -3.23 -14.19 15.53
N ILE A 193 -4.26 -14.99 15.18
CA ILE A 193 -5.22 -15.54 16.13
C ILE A 193 -4.57 -16.77 16.77
N ALA A 194 -4.36 -16.72 18.08
CA ALA A 194 -3.76 -17.80 18.84
C ALA A 194 -4.80 -18.74 19.46
N GLU A 195 -5.88 -18.17 20.02
CA GLU A 195 -6.91 -18.96 20.69
C GLU A 195 -8.31 -18.42 20.40
N THR A 196 -9.25 -19.34 20.20
CA THR A 196 -10.67 -19.04 20.02
C THR A 196 -11.54 -19.94 20.89
N LYS A 197 -12.72 -19.45 21.24
CA LYS A 197 -13.78 -20.25 21.91
C LYS A 197 -15.10 -20.06 21.18
N SER A 198 -15.88 -21.12 21.07
CA SER A 198 -17.23 -21.06 20.59
C SER A 198 -18.21 -20.94 21.75
N LYS A 199 -19.06 -19.91 21.77
CA LYS A 199 -20.07 -19.69 22.81
C LYS A 199 -21.47 -19.70 22.15
N PRO A 200 -22.50 -20.17 22.87
CA PRO A 200 -23.90 -20.05 22.40
C PRO A 200 -24.22 -18.56 22.12
N LYS A 201 -24.92 -18.27 21.05
CA LYS A 201 -25.42 -16.93 20.78
C LYS A 201 -26.55 -16.62 21.74
N VAL A 202 -26.54 -15.43 22.33
CA VAL A 202 -27.64 -14.95 23.19
C VAL A 202 -28.30 -13.72 22.57
N LYS A 203 -29.60 -13.58 22.73
CA LYS A 203 -30.39 -12.39 22.34
C LYS A 203 -31.36 -12.02 23.48
N LYS A 204 -31.82 -10.79 23.50
CA LYS A 204 -32.95 -10.41 24.36
C LYS A 204 -34.24 -10.94 23.76
N ASN A 205 -35.11 -11.54 24.62
CA ASN A 205 -36.51 -11.85 24.27
C ASN A 205 -37.38 -10.60 24.36
N GLU A 206 -38.69 -10.76 24.14
CA GLU A 206 -39.67 -9.68 24.22
C GLU A 206 -39.78 -9.08 25.62
N ASP A 207 -39.55 -9.88 26.64
CA ASP A 207 -39.59 -9.50 28.07
C ASP A 207 -38.28 -8.79 28.51
N GLY A 208 -37.26 -8.71 27.63
CA GLY A 208 -35.99 -8.08 27.92
C GLY A 208 -34.92 -9.01 28.53
N ASP A 209 -35.21 -10.30 28.72
CA ASP A 209 -34.29 -11.28 29.25
C ASP A 209 -33.33 -11.86 28.21
N TRP A 210 -32.09 -12.17 28.63
CA TRP A 210 -31.12 -12.77 27.76
C TRP A 210 -31.34 -14.28 27.62
N VAL A 211 -31.77 -14.72 26.44
CA VAL A 211 -32.00 -16.13 26.12
C VAL A 211 -31.05 -16.67 25.08
N THR A 212 -30.63 -17.93 25.21
CA THR A 212 -29.80 -18.60 24.26
C THR A 212 -30.58 -18.91 22.98
N VAL A 213 -30.00 -18.61 21.83
CA VAL A 213 -30.56 -18.96 20.52
C VAL A 213 -30.16 -20.40 20.18
N PRO A 214 -31.13 -21.35 20.13
CA PRO A 214 -30.80 -22.75 19.89
C PRO A 214 -30.03 -22.94 18.58
N GLY A 215 -29.05 -23.86 18.57
CA GLY A 215 -28.30 -24.23 17.36
C GLY A 215 -27.32 -23.16 16.83
N THR A 216 -27.27 -21.95 17.42
CA THR A 216 -26.37 -20.89 16.95
C THR A 216 -25.20 -20.67 17.91
N LYS A 217 -24.00 -20.53 17.35
CA LYS A 217 -22.77 -20.27 18.11
C LYS A 217 -22.10 -19.01 17.58
N GLU A 218 -21.41 -18.30 18.47
CA GLU A 218 -20.57 -17.16 18.14
C GLU A 218 -19.12 -17.51 18.39
N LEU A 219 -18.25 -17.09 17.50
CA LEU A 219 -16.81 -17.23 17.66
C LEU A 219 -16.28 -16.08 18.54
N TRP A 220 -15.49 -16.45 19.55
CA TRP A 220 -14.83 -15.53 20.45
C TRP A 220 -13.34 -15.70 20.39
N ILE A 221 -12.61 -14.61 20.11
CA ILE A 221 -11.14 -14.59 20.19
C ILE A 221 -10.78 -14.35 21.66
N THR A 222 -9.96 -15.25 22.22
CA THR A 222 -9.48 -15.15 23.59
C THR A 222 -8.03 -14.72 23.68
N LYS A 223 -7.24 -14.98 22.59
CA LYS A 223 -5.85 -14.56 22.51
C LYS A 223 -5.45 -14.26 21.07
N TYR A 224 -4.76 -13.16 20.86
CA TYR A 224 -4.23 -12.72 19.57
C TYR A 224 -2.94 -11.93 19.75
N PHE A 225 -2.20 -11.75 18.66
CA PHE A 225 -1.02 -10.90 18.56
C PHE A 225 -1.19 -9.97 17.36
N ILE A 226 -0.83 -8.69 17.50
CA ILE A 226 -0.81 -7.72 16.40
C ILE A 226 0.54 -7.83 15.68
N LEU A 227 0.52 -7.88 14.35
CA LEU A 227 1.67 -8.10 13.47
C LEU A 227 1.85 -6.93 12.47
N ASN A 228 1.71 -5.70 12.91
CA ASN A 228 1.70 -4.54 12.00
C ASN A 228 3.07 -4.22 11.35
N ASN A 229 4.15 -4.83 11.81
CA ASN A 229 5.52 -4.59 11.31
C ASN A 229 6.02 -5.70 10.36
N MET A 230 5.11 -6.47 9.79
CA MET A 230 5.44 -7.50 8.79
C MET A 230 5.33 -6.96 7.38
#